data_abef5ba5e352c7fc41b4a59ad78d9bcf
#
_entry.id   abef5ba5e352c7fc41b4a59ad78d9bcf
#
_cell.length_a   1.000
_cell.length_b   1.000
_cell.length_c   1.000
_cell.angle_alpha   90.00
_cell.angle_beta   90.00
_cell.angle_gamma   90.00
#
_symmetry.space_group_name_H-M   'P 1'
#
loop_
_entity.id
_entity.type
_entity.pdbx_description
1 polymer ?
#
loop_
_entity_poly.entity_id
_entity_poly.type
_entity_poly.pdbx_seq_one_letter_code
_entity_poly.pdbx_strand_id
1 'polypeptide(L)'
;YMEEAARMAKLVIDSQLFDLDNMGVEDGYHTLFNRWDYSSSKEIMLWKKFDRSLGFWHNDNRNPGRNGAGVGLTRALVDSYLCISEDGTQALPISLAENYAGDTNLLNVVANRDPRLAQTMFTPGRPRTINGKDTTVVFIKPNITLSGVEKCSTGYELAKGADPDANEQETISGSIKG
;
A
#
# COMPACT_ATOMS: atom_id res chain seq x y z
N TYR A 1 26.52 19.11 -5.48
CA TYR A 1 25.06 18.90 -5.36
C TYR A 1 24.71 17.95 -4.24
N MET A 2 25.36 16.76 -4.10
CA MET A 2 25.04 15.77 -3.06
C MET A 2 25.30 16.30 -1.63
N GLU A 3 26.40 17.01 -1.43
CA GLU A 3 26.70 17.62 -0.13
C GLU A 3 25.66 18.65 0.27
N GLU A 4 25.19 19.48 -0.67
CA GLU A 4 24.14 20.44 -0.42
C GLU A 4 22.79 19.76 -0.13
N ALA A 5 22.44 18.69 -0.85
CA ALA A 5 21.25 17.91 -0.55
C ALA A 5 21.30 17.31 0.86
N ALA A 6 22.44 16.73 1.25
CA ALA A 6 22.65 16.21 2.59
C ALA A 6 22.54 17.30 3.68
N ARG A 7 23.12 18.48 3.41
CA ARG A 7 23.03 19.64 4.31
C ARG A 7 21.57 20.10 4.49
N MET A 8 20.81 20.18 3.40
CA MET A 8 19.40 20.60 3.46
C MET A 8 18.53 19.56 4.19
N ALA A 9 18.74 18.25 3.92
CA ALA A 9 18.07 17.19 4.66
C ALA A 9 18.37 17.26 6.16
N LYS A 10 19.63 17.51 6.53
CA LYS A 10 20.01 17.68 7.93
C LYS A 10 19.30 18.87 8.59
N LEU A 11 19.14 19.99 7.90
CA LEU A 11 18.40 21.14 8.43
C LEU A 11 16.93 20.79 8.74
N VAL A 12 16.29 19.97 7.90
CA VAL A 12 14.92 19.49 8.17
C VAL A 12 14.89 18.63 9.43
N ILE A 13 15.81 17.69 9.56
CA ILE A 13 15.92 16.83 10.75
C ILE A 13 16.18 17.66 12.00
N ASP A 14 17.14 18.58 11.95
CA ASP A 14 17.55 19.41 13.09
C ASP A 14 16.46 20.42 13.51
N SER A 15 15.53 20.76 12.61
CA SER A 15 14.44 21.68 12.90
C SER A 15 13.42 21.13 13.90
N GLN A 16 13.31 19.82 14.01
CA GLN A 16 12.30 19.10 14.82
C GLN A 16 10.84 19.51 14.51
N LEU A 17 10.61 20.10 13.36
CA LEU A 17 9.26 20.44 12.89
C LEU A 17 8.51 19.22 12.35
N PHE A 18 9.27 18.21 11.92
CA PHE A 18 8.77 16.96 11.37
C PHE A 18 9.25 15.80 12.23
N ASP A 19 8.50 14.72 12.19
CA ASP A 19 8.80 13.49 12.93
C ASP A 19 8.27 12.29 12.14
N LEU A 20 8.83 11.12 12.38
CA LEU A 20 8.33 9.89 11.74
C LEU A 20 6.98 9.51 12.34
N ASP A 21 6.08 9.09 11.48
CA ASP A 21 4.79 8.55 11.93
C ASP A 21 5.01 7.19 12.63
N ASN A 22 4.54 7.07 13.85
CA ASN A 22 4.73 5.88 14.66
C ASN A 22 3.39 5.22 15.00
N MET A 23 2.65 4.81 13.98
CA MET A 23 1.37 4.09 14.14
C MET A 23 1.55 2.57 14.26
N GLY A 24 2.76 2.09 14.50
CA GLY A 24 3.08 0.68 14.68
C GLY A 24 3.40 -0.08 13.38
N VAL A 25 3.96 -1.27 13.55
CA VAL A 25 4.47 -2.09 12.42
C VAL A 25 3.36 -2.87 11.69
N GLU A 26 2.21 -3.06 12.31
CA GLU A 26 1.14 -3.90 11.75
C GLU A 26 0.36 -3.21 10.65
N ASP A 27 0.01 -1.92 10.83
CA ASP A 27 -0.86 -1.18 9.92
C ASP A 27 -0.43 0.27 9.69
N GLY A 28 0.63 0.74 10.37
CA GLY A 28 1.05 2.13 10.31
C GLY A 28 1.39 2.60 8.90
N TYR A 29 2.11 1.78 8.15
CA TYR A 29 2.48 2.10 6.78
C TYR A 29 1.29 2.15 5.82
N HIS A 30 0.33 1.24 5.96
CA HIS A 30 -0.91 1.28 5.18
C HIS A 30 -1.72 2.53 5.52
N THR A 31 -1.91 2.81 6.81
CA THR A 31 -2.68 3.96 7.29
C THR A 31 -2.06 5.28 6.87
N LEU A 32 -0.72 5.38 6.85
CA LEU A 32 -0.03 6.60 6.39
C LEU A 32 -0.42 6.98 4.97
N PHE A 33 -0.67 6.01 4.08
CA PHE A 33 -1.03 6.25 2.68
C PHE A 33 -2.54 6.20 2.37
N ASN A 34 -3.38 6.01 3.40
CA ASN A 34 -4.84 5.90 3.26
C ASN A 34 -5.59 6.93 4.11
N ARG A 35 -5.00 8.07 4.38
CA ARG A 35 -5.64 9.15 5.13
C ARG A 35 -6.37 10.13 4.21
N TRP A 36 -7.49 10.59 4.65
CA TRP A 36 -8.26 11.68 4.03
C TRP A 36 -7.63 13.05 4.25
N ASP A 37 -6.96 13.22 5.38
CA ASP A 37 -6.41 14.49 5.82
C ASP A 37 -5.05 14.26 6.46
N TYR A 38 -4.05 14.97 5.97
CA TYR A 38 -2.68 14.92 6.47
C TYR A 38 -2.30 16.14 7.30
N SER A 39 -3.26 17.03 7.62
CA SER A 39 -2.97 18.26 8.37
C SER A 39 -2.37 18.01 9.76
N SER A 40 -2.66 16.86 10.36
CA SER A 40 -2.10 16.41 11.65
C SER A 40 -0.86 15.54 11.53
N SER A 41 -0.46 15.15 10.31
CA SER A 41 0.73 14.33 10.12
C SER A 41 1.99 15.14 10.31
N LYS A 42 2.92 14.62 11.11
CA LYS A 42 4.25 15.24 11.27
C LYS A 42 5.26 14.74 10.26
N GLU A 43 5.00 13.61 9.59
CA GLU A 43 5.90 13.03 8.60
C GLU A 43 5.73 13.65 7.22
N ILE A 44 4.52 14.00 6.85
CA ILE A 44 4.19 14.48 5.50
C ILE A 44 4.45 15.98 5.40
N MET A 45 5.54 16.36 4.73
CA MET A 45 5.95 17.76 4.55
C MET A 45 5.14 18.52 3.50
N LEU A 46 4.63 17.81 2.48
CA LEU A 46 3.87 18.42 1.39
C LEU A 46 2.75 17.45 0.95
N TRP A 47 1.54 17.93 0.96
CA TRP A 47 0.40 17.18 0.48
C TRP A 47 -0.64 18.10 -0.16
N LYS A 48 -1.49 17.51 -0.99
CA LYS A 48 -2.59 18.21 -1.63
C LYS A 48 -3.91 17.60 -1.15
N LYS A 49 -4.74 18.40 -0.51
CA LYS A 49 -6.10 17.99 -0.19
C LYS A 49 -6.94 18.02 -1.46
N PHE A 50 -7.54 16.87 -1.76
CA PHE A 50 -8.55 16.82 -2.79
C PHE A 50 -9.89 17.22 -2.17
N ASP A 51 -10.60 18.10 -2.86
CA ASP A 51 -11.89 18.63 -2.42
C ASP A 51 -12.86 18.64 -3.60
N ARG A 52 -13.85 17.80 -3.50
CA ARG A 52 -14.85 17.65 -4.56
C ARG A 52 -15.68 18.91 -4.80
N SER A 53 -16.00 19.65 -3.74
CA SER A 53 -16.77 20.90 -3.85
C SER A 53 -16.07 21.94 -4.69
N LEU A 54 -14.74 21.86 -4.75
CA LEU A 54 -13.86 22.71 -5.54
C LEU A 54 -13.50 22.11 -6.91
N GLY A 55 -14.05 20.95 -7.26
CA GLY A 55 -13.73 20.26 -8.51
C GLY A 55 -12.36 19.58 -8.53
N PHE A 56 -11.70 19.43 -7.40
CA PHE A 56 -10.40 18.75 -7.26
C PHE A 56 -10.60 17.34 -6.75
N TRP A 57 -10.51 16.34 -7.63
CA TRP A 57 -10.58 14.93 -7.27
C TRP A 57 -9.83 14.05 -8.29
N HIS A 58 -9.66 12.77 -7.97
CA HIS A 58 -9.10 11.75 -8.85
C HIS A 58 -9.77 10.39 -8.61
N ASN A 59 -9.54 9.43 -9.51
CA ASN A 59 -10.10 8.08 -9.45
C ASN A 59 -9.09 7.02 -9.00
N ASP A 60 -7.88 7.42 -8.63
CA ASP A 60 -6.79 6.47 -8.46
C ASP A 60 -7.00 5.52 -7.28
N ASN A 61 -7.68 5.97 -6.22
CA ASN A 61 -8.03 5.14 -5.08
C ASN A 61 -8.95 3.95 -5.44
N ARG A 62 -9.77 4.11 -6.49
CA ARG A 62 -10.66 3.08 -6.97
C ARG A 62 -9.90 1.96 -7.69
N ASN A 63 -8.91 2.30 -8.49
CA ASN A 63 -8.22 1.36 -9.35
C ASN A 63 -7.48 0.27 -8.56
N PRO A 64 -6.70 0.59 -7.51
CA PRO A 64 -6.01 -0.44 -6.74
C PRO A 64 -6.96 -1.36 -5.96
N GLY A 65 -7.94 -0.80 -5.29
CA GLY A 65 -8.73 -1.54 -4.31
C GLY A 65 -9.91 -2.31 -4.87
N ARG A 66 -10.29 -2.07 -6.14
CA ARG A 66 -11.60 -2.50 -6.53
C ARG A 66 -11.80 -2.90 -7.98
N ASN A 67 -11.41 -2.07 -8.89
CA ASN A 67 -11.57 -2.32 -10.31
C ASN A 67 -10.32 -2.95 -10.90
N GLY A 68 -9.27 -3.00 -10.11
CA GLY A 68 -7.95 -3.46 -10.54
C GLY A 68 -7.43 -2.75 -11.78
N ALA A 69 -8.30 -2.31 -12.67
CA ALA A 69 -7.97 -1.75 -13.99
C ALA A 69 -6.78 -2.46 -14.68
N GLY A 70 -6.50 -3.70 -14.29
CA GLY A 70 -5.29 -4.43 -14.61
C GLY A 70 -4.07 -4.02 -13.77
N VAL A 71 -4.25 -3.16 -12.77
CA VAL A 71 -3.17 -2.69 -11.90
C VAL A 71 -2.85 -3.75 -10.85
N GLY A 72 -1.57 -4.00 -10.66
CA GLY A 72 -1.05 -4.87 -9.62
C GLY A 72 0.43 -4.62 -9.41
N LEU A 73 0.97 -5.07 -8.30
CA LEU A 73 2.41 -4.99 -8.03
C LEU A 73 3.15 -5.87 -9.03
N THR A 74 4.26 -5.37 -9.56
CA THR A 74 5.15 -6.20 -10.37
C THR A 74 5.84 -7.24 -9.50
N ARG A 75 6.18 -8.38 -10.06
CA ARG A 75 6.97 -9.40 -9.38
C ARG A 75 8.29 -8.82 -8.88
N ALA A 76 8.96 -8.01 -9.68
CA ALA A 76 10.20 -7.36 -9.28
C ALA A 76 10.05 -6.47 -8.04
N LEU A 77 8.92 -5.73 -7.93
CA LEU A 77 8.65 -4.94 -6.74
C LEU A 77 8.38 -5.84 -5.53
N VAL A 78 7.59 -6.90 -5.66
CA VAL A 78 7.36 -7.85 -4.58
C VAL A 78 8.67 -8.48 -4.12
N ASP A 79 9.55 -8.88 -5.03
CA ASP A 79 10.83 -9.48 -4.71
C ASP A 79 11.83 -8.50 -4.09
N SER A 80 11.68 -7.20 -4.32
CA SER A 80 12.56 -6.17 -3.74
C SER A 80 12.40 -5.97 -2.24
N TYR A 81 11.26 -6.34 -1.66
CA TYR A 81 11.12 -6.34 -0.21
C TYR A 81 12.01 -7.41 0.41
N LEU A 82 12.74 -7.06 1.46
CA LEU A 82 13.71 -7.96 2.08
C LEU A 82 13.03 -9.04 2.93
N CYS A 83 13.66 -10.17 3.05
CA CYS A 83 13.30 -11.22 4.01
C CYS A 83 14.01 -10.98 5.32
N ILE A 84 13.36 -11.27 6.43
CA ILE A 84 13.94 -11.25 7.76
C ILE A 84 14.53 -12.64 8.02
N SER A 85 15.80 -12.72 8.42
CA SER A 85 16.45 -13.99 8.78
C SER A 85 15.71 -14.68 9.94
N GLU A 86 15.91 -16.00 10.11
CA GLU A 86 15.25 -16.76 11.18
C GLU A 86 15.52 -16.19 12.58
N ASP A 87 16.72 -15.69 12.80
CA ASP A 87 17.12 -15.07 14.07
C ASP A 87 16.68 -13.61 14.21
N GLY A 88 16.01 -13.05 13.18
CA GLY A 88 15.53 -11.67 13.17
C GLY A 88 16.60 -10.59 13.08
N THR A 89 17.86 -10.96 12.87
CA THR A 89 19.00 -10.03 12.95
C THR A 89 19.38 -9.40 11.61
N GLN A 90 19.00 -10.02 10.49
CA GLN A 90 19.38 -9.58 9.16
C GLN A 90 18.17 -9.41 8.25
N ALA A 91 18.30 -8.49 7.31
CA ALA A 91 17.38 -8.31 6.20
C ALA A 91 18.08 -8.71 4.91
N LEU A 92 17.62 -9.77 4.26
CA LEU A 92 18.23 -10.42 3.13
C LEU A 92 17.39 -10.31 1.87
N PRO A 93 17.99 -10.15 0.68
CA PRO A 93 17.28 -10.36 -0.57
C PRO A 93 16.65 -11.76 -0.64
N ILE A 94 15.55 -11.89 -1.34
CA ILE A 94 14.81 -13.17 -1.46
C ILE A 94 15.70 -14.31 -1.97
N SER A 95 16.65 -14.02 -2.83
CA SER A 95 17.61 -14.99 -3.39
C SER A 95 18.61 -15.55 -2.38
N LEU A 96 18.76 -14.91 -1.22
CA LEU A 96 19.68 -15.30 -0.15
C LEU A 96 18.92 -15.74 1.12
N ALA A 97 17.61 -15.67 1.13
CA ALA A 97 16.78 -15.98 2.28
C ALA A 97 16.35 -17.46 2.26
N GLU A 98 16.99 -18.27 3.11
CA GLU A 98 16.67 -19.71 3.22
C GLU A 98 15.28 -19.97 3.78
N ASN A 99 14.73 -19.03 4.56
CA ASN A 99 13.40 -19.10 5.18
C ASN A 99 12.29 -18.49 4.32
N TYR A 100 12.53 -18.20 3.04
CA TYR A 100 11.48 -17.78 2.15
C TYR A 100 10.49 -18.92 1.88
N ALA A 101 9.23 -18.72 2.27
CA ALA A 101 8.20 -19.76 2.22
C ALA A 101 7.63 -20.02 0.82
N GLY A 102 8.13 -19.32 -0.20
CA GLY A 102 7.65 -19.45 -1.59
C GLY A 102 6.39 -18.64 -1.89
N ASP A 103 5.89 -18.75 -3.11
CA ASP A 103 4.79 -17.90 -3.64
C ASP A 103 3.55 -18.71 -4.08
N THR A 104 3.40 -19.94 -3.61
CA THR A 104 2.20 -20.74 -3.84
C THR A 104 0.98 -20.25 -3.08
N ASN A 105 1.17 -19.43 -2.06
CA ASN A 105 0.17 -18.83 -1.22
C ASN A 105 0.58 -17.39 -0.89
N LEU A 106 -0.35 -16.43 -0.94
CA LEU A 106 -0.08 -15.02 -0.63
C LEU A 106 0.38 -14.79 0.81
N LEU A 107 -0.03 -15.62 1.77
CA LEU A 107 0.49 -15.56 3.12
C LEU A 107 1.96 -15.98 3.18
N ASN A 108 2.38 -16.94 2.36
CA ASN A 108 3.78 -17.33 2.25
C ASN A 108 4.63 -16.22 1.60
N VAL A 109 4.06 -15.53 0.61
CA VAL A 109 4.75 -14.39 -0.05
C VAL A 109 5.12 -13.31 0.96
N VAL A 110 4.29 -13.05 1.96
CA VAL A 110 4.52 -12.01 2.97
C VAL A 110 5.17 -12.52 4.26
N ALA A 111 5.22 -13.84 4.45
CA ALA A 111 5.82 -14.44 5.65
C ALA A 111 7.32 -14.15 5.73
N ASN A 112 7.80 -13.80 6.91
CA ASN A 112 9.20 -13.48 7.16
C ASN A 112 9.76 -12.39 6.24
N ARG A 113 8.91 -11.48 5.81
CA ARG A 113 9.27 -10.36 4.93
C ARG A 113 9.12 -9.03 5.66
N ASP A 114 9.69 -8.00 5.08
CA ASP A 114 9.41 -6.62 5.50
C ASP A 114 7.90 -6.42 5.67
N PRO A 115 7.40 -6.03 6.86
CA PRO A 115 5.97 -5.91 7.14
C PRO A 115 5.24 -4.92 6.22
N ARG A 116 5.96 -4.00 5.59
CA ARG A 116 5.39 -3.09 4.60
C ARG A 116 4.86 -3.81 3.37
N LEU A 117 5.39 -4.99 3.02
CA LEU A 117 4.85 -5.79 1.91
C LEU A 117 3.41 -6.21 2.19
N ALA A 118 3.14 -6.75 3.38
CA ALA A 118 1.79 -7.15 3.78
C ALA A 118 0.81 -5.98 3.86
N GLN A 119 1.33 -4.77 4.08
CA GLN A 119 0.54 -3.54 4.10
C GLN A 119 0.36 -2.91 2.72
N THR A 120 1.16 -3.32 1.75
CA THR A 120 1.08 -2.81 0.37
C THR A 120 0.21 -3.69 -0.52
N MET A 121 0.07 -4.97 -0.20
CA MET A 121 -0.62 -5.98 -1.00
C MET A 121 -1.84 -6.54 -0.27
N PHE A 122 -2.90 -6.82 -1.01
CA PHE A 122 -4.02 -7.58 -0.46
C PHE A 122 -3.60 -9.05 -0.20
N THR A 123 -3.78 -9.46 1.04
CA THR A 123 -3.55 -10.82 1.51
C THR A 123 -4.85 -11.42 2.06
N PRO A 124 -4.98 -12.76 2.14
CA PRO A 124 -6.17 -13.40 2.69
C PRO A 124 -6.54 -12.85 4.07
N GLY A 125 -7.82 -12.58 4.27
CA GLY A 125 -8.35 -12.04 5.51
C GLY A 125 -8.26 -10.52 5.67
N ARG A 126 -7.54 -9.81 4.78
CA ARG A 126 -7.48 -8.34 4.84
C ARG A 126 -8.86 -7.73 4.53
N PRO A 127 -9.29 -6.71 5.28
CA PRO A 127 -10.51 -5.98 4.98
C PRO A 127 -10.49 -5.37 3.58
N ARG A 128 -11.63 -5.42 2.91
CA ARG A 128 -11.83 -4.88 1.57
C ARG A 128 -13.28 -4.50 1.38
N THR A 129 -13.55 -3.39 0.72
CA THR A 129 -14.90 -2.99 0.34
C THR A 129 -15.13 -3.23 -1.15
N ILE A 130 -16.14 -4.02 -1.49
CA ILE A 130 -16.55 -4.31 -2.86
C ILE A 130 -18.02 -3.91 -3.02
N ASN A 131 -18.32 -3.05 -4.00
CA ASN A 131 -19.69 -2.61 -4.27
C ASN A 131 -20.40 -2.02 -3.04
N GLY A 132 -19.65 -1.24 -2.24
CA GLY A 132 -20.19 -0.65 -1.00
C GLY A 132 -20.50 -1.66 0.11
N LYS A 133 -20.00 -2.90 -0.02
CA LYS A 133 -20.13 -3.95 1.00
C LYS A 133 -18.78 -4.30 1.55
N ASP A 134 -18.69 -4.27 2.86
CA ASP A 134 -17.49 -4.74 3.56
C ASP A 134 -17.37 -6.25 3.41
N THR A 135 -16.17 -6.67 3.09
CA THR A 135 -15.81 -8.07 2.93
C THR A 135 -14.34 -8.27 3.33
N THR A 136 -13.86 -9.48 3.19
CA THR A 136 -12.45 -9.79 3.36
C THR A 136 -11.89 -10.41 2.10
N VAL A 137 -10.60 -10.28 1.90
CA VAL A 137 -9.90 -10.95 0.80
C VAL A 137 -9.97 -12.46 0.99
N VAL A 138 -10.53 -13.16 0.01
CA VAL A 138 -10.76 -14.62 0.08
C VAL A 138 -9.81 -15.42 -0.79
N PHE A 139 -9.15 -14.80 -1.76
CA PHE A 139 -8.20 -15.51 -2.61
C PHE A 139 -6.90 -15.80 -1.86
N ILE A 140 -6.39 -17.00 -2.04
CA ILE A 140 -5.21 -17.50 -1.30
C ILE A 140 -3.96 -17.43 -2.17
N LYS A 141 -4.11 -17.61 -3.48
CA LYS A 141 -3.00 -17.64 -4.44
C LYS A 141 -2.89 -16.32 -5.17
N PRO A 142 -1.70 -15.97 -5.67
CA PRO A 142 -1.60 -14.91 -6.66
C PRO A 142 -2.60 -15.17 -7.78
N ASN A 143 -3.61 -14.31 -7.88
CA ASN A 143 -4.75 -14.53 -8.76
C ASN A 143 -4.70 -13.56 -9.94
N ILE A 144 -4.23 -14.05 -11.08
CA ILE A 144 -4.26 -13.27 -12.33
C ILE A 144 -5.69 -13.22 -12.83
N THR A 145 -6.34 -12.09 -12.65
CA THR A 145 -7.70 -11.86 -13.12
C THR A 145 -7.67 -10.81 -14.23
N LEU A 146 -8.16 -11.18 -15.42
CA LEU A 146 -8.14 -10.32 -16.60
C LEU A 146 -9.48 -9.65 -16.89
N SER A 147 -10.50 -9.94 -16.10
CA SER A 147 -11.86 -9.40 -16.26
C SER A 147 -12.55 -9.20 -14.93
N GLY A 148 -13.62 -8.41 -14.93
CA GLY A 148 -14.40 -8.13 -13.73
C GLY A 148 -13.82 -6.98 -12.89
N VAL A 149 -14.45 -6.77 -11.74
CA VAL A 149 -14.11 -5.67 -10.81
C VAL A 149 -12.81 -5.92 -10.05
N GLU A 150 -12.36 -7.16 -9.99
CA GLU A 150 -11.15 -7.59 -9.29
C GLU A 150 -9.98 -7.84 -10.27
N LYS A 151 -10.02 -7.17 -11.40
CA LYS A 151 -9.01 -7.35 -12.43
C LYS A 151 -7.62 -6.99 -11.92
N CYS A 152 -6.73 -7.98 -11.91
CA CYS A 152 -5.32 -7.81 -11.56
C CYS A 152 -4.45 -8.69 -12.47
N SER A 153 -3.65 -8.06 -13.33
CA SER A 153 -2.85 -8.78 -14.34
C SER A 153 -1.59 -9.44 -13.78
N THR A 154 -1.17 -9.09 -12.58
CA THR A 154 0.05 -9.62 -11.97
C THR A 154 -0.22 -10.67 -10.89
N GLY A 155 -1.44 -10.77 -10.41
CA GLY A 155 -1.81 -11.62 -9.28
C GLY A 155 -1.47 -11.05 -7.90
N TYR A 156 -0.79 -9.91 -7.84
CA TYR A 156 -0.42 -9.21 -6.60
C TYR A 156 -1.18 -7.89 -6.52
N GLU A 157 -2.35 -7.93 -5.93
CA GLU A 157 -3.27 -6.81 -5.90
C GLU A 157 -2.82 -5.74 -4.89
N LEU A 158 -2.78 -4.48 -5.33
CA LEU A 158 -2.34 -3.36 -4.51
C LEU A 158 -3.41 -2.97 -3.48
N ALA A 159 -3.05 -2.96 -2.20
CA ALA A 159 -3.90 -2.53 -1.09
C ALA A 159 -3.60 -1.10 -0.62
N LYS A 160 -2.34 -0.70 -0.68
CA LYS A 160 -1.89 0.64 -0.28
C LYS A 160 -2.46 1.71 -1.22
N GLY A 161 -3.03 2.75 -0.66
CA GLY A 161 -3.71 3.81 -1.43
C GLY A 161 -5.14 3.43 -1.87
N ALA A 162 -5.62 2.24 -1.50
CA ALA A 162 -6.99 1.85 -1.71
C ALA A 162 -7.88 2.39 -0.59
N ASP A 163 -8.91 3.14 -0.94
CA ASP A 163 -9.91 3.59 0.02
C ASP A 163 -10.87 2.44 0.35
N PRO A 164 -10.86 1.90 1.58
CA PRO A 164 -11.78 0.84 1.96
C PRO A 164 -13.23 1.28 1.97
N ASP A 165 -13.48 2.58 2.12
CA ASP A 165 -14.82 3.17 2.17
C ASP A 165 -15.33 3.62 0.80
N ALA A 166 -14.53 3.47 -0.26
CA ALA A 166 -14.92 3.89 -1.60
C ALA A 166 -16.16 3.12 -2.08
N ASN A 167 -17.24 3.84 -2.26
CA ASN A 167 -18.46 3.28 -2.83
C ASN A 167 -18.37 3.28 -4.36
N GLU A 168 -18.61 2.13 -4.99
CA GLU A 168 -18.52 1.97 -6.45
C GLU A 168 -19.46 2.89 -7.22
N GLN A 169 -20.66 3.06 -6.74
CA GLN A 169 -21.63 3.96 -7.38
C GLN A 169 -21.16 5.41 -7.31
N GLU A 170 -20.57 5.82 -6.21
CA GLU A 170 -20.02 7.17 -6.08
C GLU A 170 -18.86 7.39 -7.05
N THR A 171 -18.05 6.36 -7.27
CA THR A 171 -16.94 6.43 -8.23
C THR A 171 -17.39 6.44 -9.69
N ILE A 172 -18.41 5.65 -10.06
CA ILE A 172 -18.96 5.62 -11.42
C ILE A 172 -19.71 6.92 -11.75
N SER A 173 -20.41 7.48 -10.79
CA SER A 173 -21.15 8.74 -10.98
C SER A 173 -20.27 10.00 -10.91
N GLY A 174 -18.96 9.86 -10.82
CA GLY A 174 -18.05 10.97 -10.58
C GLY A 174 -18.10 11.50 -9.15
N SER A 175 -18.72 10.77 -8.25
CA SER A 175 -18.83 11.07 -6.83
C SER A 175 -17.68 10.44 -6.09
N ILE A 176 -16.52 11.05 -6.14
CA ILE A 176 -15.32 10.51 -5.55
C ILE A 176 -15.11 11.13 -4.19
N LYS A 177 -14.97 10.28 -3.20
CA LYS A 177 -14.26 10.63 -1.99
C LYS A 177 -12.77 10.56 -2.35
N GLY A 178 -12.12 11.67 -2.52
CA GLY A 178 -10.70 11.80 -2.81
C GLY A 178 -9.95 12.15 -1.57
#